data_b32ee77c00a1f4c2f6d212ed2224f6dd
#
_entry.id   b32ee77c00a1f4c2f6d212ed2224f6dd
#
_cell.length_a   1.000
_cell.length_b   1.000
_cell.length_c   1.000
_cell.angle_alpha   90.00
_cell.angle_beta   90.00
_cell.angle_gamma   90.00
#
_symmetry.space_group_name_H-M   'P 1'
#
loop_
_entity.id
_entity.type
_entity.pdbx_description
1 polymer ?
#
loop_
_entity_poly.entity_id
_entity_poly.type
_entity_poly.pdbx_seq_one_letter_code
_entity_poly.pdbx_strand_id
1 'polypeptide(L)'
;MVQAVPKFVVRFEKQDRIHEIISSGETAIGTASMLGTTTNCVEHARKRLEHAGYEELAFHAIGAGGRAMESLIDAVLVGGVLDVTTTEGAVELVRGILDAGPRRLGAAARRGNPAMFAPRCLEIVNFG
;
A
#
# COMPACT_ATOMS: atom_id res chain seq x y z
N MET A 1 -26.64 -9.96 8.49
CA MET A 1 -25.70 -10.87 7.82
C MET A 1 -24.28 -10.34 8.05
N VAL A 2 -23.53 -11.03 8.87
CA VAL A 2 -22.13 -10.65 9.09
C VAL A 2 -21.35 -11.12 7.87
N GLN A 3 -20.99 -10.21 6.97
CA GLN A 3 -20.01 -10.53 5.96
C GLN A 3 -18.68 -10.82 6.66
N ALA A 4 -18.10 -11.97 6.39
CA ALA A 4 -16.78 -12.31 6.87
C ALA A 4 -15.80 -11.25 6.36
N VAL A 5 -15.28 -10.44 7.28
CA VAL A 5 -14.34 -9.38 6.98
C VAL A 5 -12.95 -10.03 6.83
N PRO A 6 -12.28 -9.84 5.72
CA PRO A 6 -11.02 -10.53 5.41
C PRO A 6 -9.84 -10.12 6.31
N LYS A 7 -8.87 -11.00 6.48
CA LYS A 7 -7.69 -10.80 7.35
C LYS A 7 -6.58 -9.97 6.71
N PHE A 8 -6.02 -9.00 7.42
CA PHE A 8 -4.92 -8.13 6.99
C PHE A 8 -3.62 -8.44 7.75
N VAL A 9 -2.55 -8.70 7.07
CA VAL A 9 -1.21 -8.88 7.67
C VAL A 9 -0.24 -7.87 7.06
N VAL A 10 0.36 -7.01 7.87
CA VAL A 10 1.51 -6.23 7.40
C VAL A 10 2.74 -7.11 7.45
N ARG A 11 3.20 -7.51 6.30
CA ARG A 11 4.49 -8.12 6.12
C ARG A 11 5.29 -7.35 5.08
N PHE A 12 6.57 -7.09 5.38
CA PHE A 12 7.54 -6.78 4.34
C PHE A 12 7.80 -8.06 3.58
N GLU A 13 6.98 -8.33 2.57
CA GLU A 13 7.03 -9.63 1.90
C GLU A 13 8.03 -9.63 0.77
N LYS A 14 8.86 -10.65 0.78
CA LYS A 14 9.55 -11.09 -0.42
C LYS A 14 8.52 -11.49 -1.47
N GLN A 15 8.79 -11.18 -2.70
CA GLN A 15 7.87 -11.35 -3.84
C GLN A 15 7.22 -12.74 -3.91
N ASP A 16 7.92 -13.77 -3.42
CA ASP A 16 7.45 -15.17 -3.43
C ASP A 16 6.19 -15.39 -2.56
N ARG A 17 6.06 -14.69 -1.43
CA ARG A 17 4.88 -14.83 -0.57
C ARG A 17 3.66 -14.06 -1.05
N ILE A 18 3.84 -13.01 -1.80
CA ILE A 18 2.72 -12.31 -2.44
C ILE A 18 1.96 -13.26 -3.36
N HIS A 19 2.69 -14.08 -4.12
CA HIS A 19 2.08 -15.10 -4.98
C HIS A 19 1.32 -16.17 -4.19
N GLU A 20 1.82 -16.59 -3.05
CA GLU A 20 1.16 -17.57 -2.19
C GLU A 20 -0.16 -17.03 -1.62
N ILE A 21 -0.16 -15.80 -1.11
CA ILE A 21 -1.35 -15.14 -0.57
C ILE A 21 -2.41 -14.92 -1.67
N ILE A 22 -1.99 -14.50 -2.85
CA ILE A 22 -2.89 -14.30 -4.00
C ILE A 22 -3.51 -15.61 -4.47
N SER A 23 -2.75 -16.70 -4.47
CA SER A 23 -3.21 -18.00 -4.96
C SER A 23 -4.13 -18.73 -3.98
N SER A 24 -4.09 -18.40 -2.68
CA SER A 24 -4.96 -19.03 -1.68
C SER A 24 -6.42 -18.62 -1.76
N GLY A 25 -6.74 -17.48 -2.37
CA GLY A 25 -8.11 -17.03 -2.68
C GLY A 25 -9.03 -16.77 -1.48
N GLU A 26 -8.54 -16.94 -0.27
CA GLU A 26 -9.37 -16.96 0.95
C GLU A 26 -9.46 -15.62 1.68
N THR A 27 -8.68 -14.61 1.26
CA THR A 27 -8.58 -13.37 2.05
C THR A 27 -8.55 -12.14 1.15
N ALA A 28 -9.36 -11.11 1.44
CA ALA A 28 -9.20 -9.84 0.75
C ALA A 28 -7.93 -9.15 1.26
N ILE A 29 -7.03 -8.92 0.33
CA ILE A 29 -5.75 -8.30 0.55
C ILE A 29 -5.95 -6.80 0.53
N GLY A 30 -5.44 -6.09 1.54
CA GLY A 30 -5.24 -4.66 1.49
C GLY A 30 -3.79 -4.31 1.23
N THR A 31 -3.56 -3.11 0.79
CA THR A 31 -2.22 -2.57 0.60
C THR A 31 -2.05 -1.26 1.36
N ALA A 32 -0.89 -1.07 1.96
CA ALA A 32 -0.54 0.19 2.63
C ALA A 32 0.84 0.69 2.20
N SER A 33 0.97 1.99 2.03
CA SER A 33 2.27 2.63 1.85
C SER A 33 2.86 3.04 3.19
N MET A 34 4.17 2.86 3.37
CA MET A 34 4.87 3.11 4.62
C MET A 34 6.26 3.72 4.38
N LEU A 35 6.65 4.61 5.28
CA LEU A 35 8.01 5.12 5.41
C LEU A 35 8.29 5.31 6.91
N GLY A 36 9.53 5.48 7.31
CA GLY A 36 9.92 5.51 8.73
C GLY A 36 9.01 6.33 9.65
N THR A 37 8.63 7.53 9.26
CA THR A 37 7.75 8.43 10.03
C THR A 37 6.29 7.99 10.10
N THR A 38 5.83 7.15 9.17
CA THR A 38 4.46 6.63 9.13
C THR A 38 4.34 5.20 9.64
N THR A 39 5.45 4.54 9.98
CA THR A 39 5.47 3.15 10.43
C THR A 39 4.51 2.90 11.58
N ASN A 40 4.57 3.72 12.64
CA ASN A 40 3.67 3.57 13.79
C ASN A 40 2.19 3.72 13.43
N CYS A 41 1.88 4.62 12.49
CA CYS A 41 0.52 4.83 12.01
C CYS A 41 0.02 3.59 11.25
N VAL A 42 0.82 3.06 10.34
CA VAL A 42 0.50 1.86 9.55
C VAL A 42 0.37 0.64 10.46
N GLU A 43 1.29 0.45 11.40
CA GLU A 43 1.23 -0.64 12.38
C GLU A 43 -0.03 -0.56 13.26
N HIS A 44 -0.45 0.64 13.64
CA HIS A 44 -1.68 0.82 14.41
C HIS A 44 -2.94 0.51 13.57
N ALA A 45 -2.98 0.98 12.36
CA ALA A 45 -4.04 0.67 11.41
C ALA A 45 -4.11 -0.84 11.13
N ARG A 46 -2.95 -1.47 10.92
CA ARG A 46 -2.84 -2.92 10.73
C ARG A 46 -3.53 -3.70 11.84
N LYS A 47 -3.17 -3.41 13.11
CA LYS A 47 -3.76 -4.13 14.25
C LYS A 47 -5.28 -4.03 14.26
N ARG A 48 -5.85 -2.90 13.88
CA ARG A 48 -7.29 -2.72 13.78
C ARG A 48 -7.88 -3.53 12.63
N LEU A 49 -7.21 -3.54 11.50
CA LEU A 49 -7.64 -4.29 10.32
C LEU A 49 -7.54 -5.80 10.56
N GLU A 50 -6.48 -6.27 11.21
CA GLU A 50 -6.34 -7.67 11.62
C GLU A 50 -7.49 -8.12 12.55
N HIS A 51 -7.86 -7.29 13.53
CA HIS A 51 -9.01 -7.56 14.39
C HIS A 51 -10.34 -7.60 13.62
N ALA A 52 -10.43 -6.85 12.54
CA ALA A 52 -11.57 -6.87 11.63
C ALA A 52 -11.50 -8.01 10.59
N GLY A 53 -10.42 -8.77 10.60
CA GLY A 53 -10.25 -9.95 9.76
C GLY A 53 -9.63 -9.71 8.38
N TYR A 54 -8.84 -8.67 8.17
CA TYR A 54 -8.16 -8.34 6.90
C TYR A 54 -6.69 -8.76 6.89
N GLU A 55 -6.12 -8.94 5.72
CA GLU A 55 -4.68 -9.15 5.51
C GLU A 55 -4.06 -7.98 4.75
N GLU A 56 -2.99 -7.36 5.26
CA GLU A 56 -2.40 -6.14 4.68
C GLU A 56 -0.95 -6.33 4.26
N LEU A 57 -0.65 -5.88 3.05
CA LEU A 57 0.70 -5.80 2.52
C LEU A 57 1.20 -4.36 2.58
N ALA A 58 2.28 -4.13 3.34
CA ALA A 58 2.92 -2.82 3.42
C ALA A 58 4.05 -2.70 2.41
N PHE A 59 4.11 -1.55 1.76
CA PHE A 59 5.13 -1.21 0.78
C PHE A 59 5.89 0.03 1.23
N HIS A 60 7.22 -0.02 1.25
CA HIS A 60 8.04 1.15 1.50
C HIS A 60 7.91 2.16 0.35
N ALA A 61 7.53 3.39 0.69
CA ALA A 61 7.36 4.49 -0.25
C ALA A 61 8.73 5.11 -0.65
N ILE A 62 9.56 4.30 -1.31
CA ILE A 62 10.91 4.66 -1.78
C ILE A 62 11.07 4.40 -3.30
N GLY A 63 10.05 4.67 -4.07
CA GLY A 63 10.01 4.48 -5.51
C GLY A 63 9.69 3.04 -5.90
N ALA A 64 10.59 2.10 -5.66
CA ALA A 64 10.38 0.69 -5.98
C ALA A 64 9.16 0.10 -5.25
N GLY A 65 8.97 0.43 -3.98
CA GLY A 65 7.82 -0.04 -3.19
C GLY A 65 6.50 0.51 -3.71
N GLY A 66 6.44 1.79 -4.04
CA GLY A 66 5.24 2.39 -4.63
C GLY A 66 4.89 1.79 -5.98
N ARG A 67 5.89 1.57 -6.85
CA ARG A 67 5.67 0.88 -8.14
C ARG A 67 5.17 -0.55 -7.95
N ALA A 68 5.73 -1.29 -7.00
CA ALA A 68 5.30 -2.65 -6.69
C ALA A 68 3.85 -2.67 -6.16
N MET A 69 3.49 -1.74 -5.27
CA MET A 69 2.14 -1.58 -4.76
C MET A 69 1.14 -1.27 -5.87
N GLU A 70 1.42 -0.30 -6.73
CA GLU A 70 0.58 0.04 -7.89
C GLU A 70 0.40 -1.16 -8.83
N SER A 71 1.49 -1.90 -9.10
CA SER A 71 1.44 -3.09 -9.96
C SER A 71 0.58 -4.19 -9.35
N LEU A 72 0.66 -4.40 -8.04
CA LEU A 72 -0.18 -5.37 -7.34
C LEU A 72 -1.65 -4.98 -7.41
N ILE A 73 -1.98 -3.72 -7.15
CA ILE A 73 -3.35 -3.21 -7.24
C ILE A 73 -3.91 -3.36 -8.66
N ASP A 74 -3.11 -3.09 -9.68
CA ASP A 74 -3.51 -3.26 -11.08
C ASP A 74 -3.70 -4.74 -11.46
N ALA A 75 -2.94 -5.65 -10.87
CA ALA A 75 -2.92 -7.07 -11.23
C ALA A 75 -3.98 -7.91 -10.50
N VAL A 76 -4.35 -7.56 -9.27
CA VAL A 76 -5.20 -8.39 -8.40
C VAL A 76 -6.34 -7.59 -7.77
N LEU A 77 -7.38 -8.31 -7.33
CA LEU A 77 -8.43 -7.73 -6.51
C LEU A 77 -7.90 -7.49 -5.10
N VAL A 78 -7.73 -6.22 -4.74
CA VAL A 78 -7.49 -5.82 -3.36
C VAL A 78 -8.79 -5.33 -2.73
N GLY A 79 -8.99 -5.64 -1.46
CA GLY A 79 -10.18 -5.21 -0.71
C GLY A 79 -10.16 -3.72 -0.35
N GLY A 80 -8.96 -3.13 -0.31
CA GLY A 80 -8.78 -1.70 -0.06
C GLY A 80 -7.33 -1.26 -0.11
N VAL A 81 -7.14 0.03 -0.25
CA VAL A 81 -5.83 0.69 -0.30
C VAL A 81 -5.73 1.74 0.79
N LEU A 82 -4.71 1.64 1.63
CA LEU A 82 -4.38 2.62 2.67
C LEU A 82 -3.08 3.34 2.29
N ASP A 83 -3.19 4.43 1.58
CA ASP A 83 -2.04 5.18 1.07
C ASP A 83 -1.75 6.39 1.96
N VAL A 84 -1.06 6.14 3.06
CA VAL A 84 -0.75 7.15 4.09
C VAL A 84 0.64 7.74 3.95
N THR A 85 1.39 7.36 2.91
CA THR A 85 2.75 7.82 2.67
C THR A 85 2.90 8.21 1.20
N THR A 86 2.62 9.46 0.91
CA THR A 86 2.51 9.97 -0.46
C THR A 86 3.73 10.77 -0.90
N THR A 87 4.87 10.60 -0.21
CA THR A 87 6.14 11.28 -0.53
C THR A 87 6.59 11.06 -1.96
N GLU A 88 6.36 9.86 -2.52
CA GLU A 88 6.73 9.53 -3.90
C GLU A 88 6.06 10.46 -4.92
N GLY A 89 4.86 10.96 -4.64
CA GLY A 89 4.19 11.97 -5.47
C GLY A 89 4.90 13.33 -5.42
N ALA A 90 5.38 13.74 -4.25
CA ALA A 90 6.17 14.95 -4.10
C ALA A 90 7.53 14.81 -4.79
N VAL A 91 8.17 13.65 -4.63
CA VAL A 91 9.46 13.32 -5.30
C VAL A 91 9.32 13.39 -6.82
N GLU A 92 8.26 12.82 -7.39
CA GLU A 92 7.97 12.88 -8.83
C GLU A 92 7.80 14.33 -9.31
N LEU A 93 7.03 15.13 -8.57
CA LEU A 93 6.74 16.51 -8.93
C LEU A 93 7.99 17.40 -9.00
N VAL A 94 8.93 17.20 -8.07
CA VAL A 94 10.17 18.02 -8.00
C VAL A 94 11.37 17.31 -8.62
N ARG A 95 11.18 16.18 -9.28
CA ARG A 95 12.23 15.38 -9.92
C ARG A 95 13.33 14.94 -8.96
N GLY A 96 12.94 14.55 -7.77
CA GLY A 96 13.83 13.90 -6.80
C GLY A 96 14.14 12.45 -7.19
N ILE A 97 15.04 11.83 -6.44
CA ILE A 97 15.28 10.39 -6.56
C ILE A 97 14.27 9.59 -5.75
N LEU A 98 14.10 8.30 -6.04
CA LEU A 98 13.14 7.40 -5.38
C LEU A 98 11.67 7.74 -5.71
N ASP A 99 11.41 8.29 -6.88
CA ASP A 99 10.06 8.46 -7.40
C ASP A 99 9.42 7.11 -7.77
N ALA A 100 8.11 7.04 -7.76
CA ALA A 100 7.35 5.88 -8.21
C ALA A 100 6.70 6.10 -9.60
N GLY A 101 7.02 7.20 -10.25
CA GLY A 101 6.51 7.59 -11.56
C GLY A 101 5.14 8.30 -11.50
N PRO A 102 4.73 8.88 -12.61
CA PRO A 102 3.54 9.75 -12.69
C PRO A 102 2.22 9.00 -12.51
N ARG A 103 2.23 7.67 -12.53
CA ARG A 103 1.04 6.83 -12.33
C ARG A 103 0.77 6.49 -10.85
N ARG A 104 1.64 6.92 -9.96
CA ARG A 104 1.50 6.71 -8.52
C ARG A 104 0.17 7.29 -8.01
N LEU A 105 -0.48 6.62 -7.09
CA LEU A 105 -1.82 6.90 -6.56
C LEU A 105 -2.99 6.63 -7.53
N GLY A 106 -2.73 6.08 -8.69
CA GLY A 106 -3.76 5.90 -9.73
C GLY A 106 -4.38 4.51 -9.81
N ALA A 107 -3.70 3.48 -9.35
CA ALA A 107 -4.16 2.09 -9.54
C ALA A 107 -5.50 1.80 -8.87
N ALA A 108 -5.71 2.24 -7.63
CA ALA A 108 -6.96 2.04 -6.90
C ALA A 108 -8.16 2.62 -7.68
N ALA A 109 -8.01 3.84 -8.20
CA ALA A 109 -9.06 4.49 -9.00
C ALA A 109 -9.32 3.76 -10.32
N ARG A 110 -8.25 3.34 -11.02
CA ARG A 110 -8.39 2.57 -12.28
C ARG A 110 -9.12 1.25 -12.07
N ARG A 111 -8.92 0.61 -10.91
CA ARG A 111 -9.52 -0.69 -10.57
C ARG A 111 -10.86 -0.56 -9.85
N GLY A 112 -11.26 0.65 -9.46
CA GLY A 112 -12.48 0.87 -8.68
C GLY A 112 -12.38 0.38 -7.24
N ASN A 113 -11.17 0.26 -6.70
CA ASN A 113 -10.95 -0.21 -5.33
C ASN A 113 -11.18 0.90 -4.32
N PRO A 114 -11.77 0.61 -3.16
CA PRO A 114 -11.81 1.55 -2.05
C PRO A 114 -10.40 2.00 -1.67
N ALA A 115 -10.19 3.29 -1.52
CA ALA A 115 -8.89 3.82 -1.16
C ALA A 115 -9.02 4.98 -0.18
N MET A 116 -8.12 4.98 0.81
CA MET A 116 -7.93 6.10 1.73
C MET A 116 -6.55 6.69 1.49
N PHE A 117 -6.50 7.98 1.24
CA PHE A 117 -5.26 8.73 1.06
C PHE A 117 -5.06 9.71 2.20
N ALA A 118 -3.87 9.70 2.79
CA ALA A 118 -3.44 10.72 3.74
C ALA A 118 -2.15 11.37 3.22
N PRO A 119 -2.13 12.66 2.93
CA PRO A 119 -0.98 13.35 2.36
C PRO A 119 0.08 13.58 3.43
N ARG A 120 0.82 12.53 3.76
CA ARG A 120 1.93 12.57 4.73
C ARG A 120 3.27 12.41 4.05
N CYS A 121 4.30 12.91 4.70
CA CYS A 121 5.69 12.90 4.22
C CYS A 121 5.89 13.67 2.90
N LEU A 122 5.06 14.63 2.60
CA LEU A 122 5.21 15.46 1.39
C LEU A 122 6.42 16.39 1.47
N GLU A 123 6.87 16.69 2.69
CA GLU A 123 8.08 17.46 2.99
C GLU A 123 9.38 16.64 2.87
N ILE A 124 9.25 15.32 2.74
CA ILE A 124 10.40 14.41 2.64
C ILE A 124 10.67 14.14 1.16
N VAL A 125 11.64 14.84 0.63
CA VAL A 125 12.12 14.65 -0.75
C VAL A 125 13.62 14.39 -0.73
N ASN A 126 14.05 13.40 -1.50
CA ASN A 126 15.45 13.02 -1.60
C ASN A 126 16.00 13.40 -2.99
N PHE A 127 17.12 14.08 -3.03
CA PHE A 127 17.80 14.49 -4.27
C PHE A 127 19.14 13.76 -4.51
N GLY A 128 19.50 12.83 -3.69
CA GLY A 128 20.77 12.08 -3.77
C GLY A 128 21.76 12.44 -2.68
#